data_0d77ee48cf21b9cd9baeb56d735de97b
#
_entry.id   0d77ee48cf21b9cd9baeb56d735de97b
#
_cell.length_a   1.000
_cell.length_b   1.000
_cell.length_c   1.000
_cell.angle_alpha   90.00
_cell.angle_beta   90.00
_cell.angle_gamma   90.00
#
_symmetry.space_group_name_H-M   'P 1'
#
loop_
_entity.id
_entity.type
_entity.pdbx_description
1 polymer ?
#
loop_
_entity_poly.entity_id
_entity_poly.type
_entity_poly.pdbx_seq_one_letter_code
_entity_poly.pdbx_strand_id
1 'polypeptide(L)'
;MCIRDSSKVSFGLASGNYFESEISISTHVTDHKIKLSNLTPGTTYYYLAKWTDEDGNTGISDEISFTTAPPPQVKDVRLSNLGISSVIVNFTTINASRGRIYYGSSTNFGGISEIATSKEETTYTMELSQLSDATKYYYKINTFDEEGKEYEGTILD
;
A
#
# COMPACT_ATOMS: atom_id res chain seq x y z
N MET A 1 -35.30 -24.18 -9.95
CA MET A 1 -34.65 -23.28 -10.91
C MET A 1 -33.77 -22.36 -10.08
N CYS A 2 -32.46 -22.51 -10.15
CA CYS A 2 -31.55 -21.66 -9.34
C CYS A 2 -31.39 -20.33 -10.05
N ILE A 3 -31.98 -19.32 -9.49
CA ILE A 3 -31.87 -17.92 -9.88
C ILE A 3 -30.48 -17.43 -9.56
N ARG A 4 -29.74 -16.98 -10.53
CA ARG A 4 -28.39 -16.45 -10.38
C ARG A 4 -28.35 -15.01 -10.84
N ASP A 5 -28.43 -14.10 -9.88
CA ASP A 5 -28.05 -12.72 -10.14
C ASP A 5 -26.52 -12.67 -10.23
N SER A 6 -26.01 -12.12 -11.29
CA SER A 6 -24.57 -11.95 -11.46
C SER A 6 -24.23 -10.49 -11.65
N SER A 7 -23.14 -10.06 -11.04
CA SER A 7 -22.57 -8.73 -11.23
C SER A 7 -21.14 -8.82 -11.70
N LYS A 8 -20.78 -7.97 -12.62
CA LYS A 8 -19.44 -7.86 -13.19
C LYS A 8 -19.01 -6.40 -13.19
N VAL A 9 -17.79 -6.13 -12.74
CA VAL A 9 -17.14 -4.83 -12.90
C VAL A 9 -16.05 -4.98 -13.97
N SER A 10 -16.13 -4.17 -15.02
CA SER A 10 -15.06 -4.04 -16.01
C SER A 10 -14.35 -2.73 -15.76
N PHE A 11 -13.01 -2.74 -15.74
CA PHE A 11 -12.21 -1.56 -15.44
C PHE A 11 -10.94 -1.45 -16.29
N GLY A 12 -10.39 -0.26 -16.39
CA GLY A 12 -9.21 0.04 -17.20
C GLY A 12 -8.62 1.40 -16.91
N LEU A 13 -7.51 1.72 -17.58
CA LEU A 13 -6.75 2.96 -17.39
C LEU A 13 -7.23 4.14 -18.25
N ALA A 14 -8.16 3.89 -19.18
CA ALA A 14 -8.69 4.92 -20.05
C ALA A 14 -10.21 4.75 -20.19
N SER A 15 -10.91 5.87 -20.30
CA SER A 15 -12.34 5.90 -20.57
C SER A 15 -12.70 5.06 -21.80
N GLY A 16 -13.71 4.20 -21.67
CA GLY A 16 -14.18 3.33 -22.73
C GLY A 16 -13.27 2.13 -23.06
N ASN A 17 -12.10 2.00 -22.41
CA ASN A 17 -11.16 0.91 -22.66
C ASN A 17 -10.94 0.08 -21.40
N TYR A 18 -11.67 -1.02 -21.26
CA TYR A 18 -11.65 -1.90 -20.09
C TYR A 18 -10.97 -3.21 -20.46
N PHE A 19 -9.88 -3.55 -19.77
CA PHE A 19 -9.06 -4.74 -20.01
C PHE A 19 -9.16 -5.79 -18.91
N GLU A 20 -9.66 -5.41 -17.73
CA GLU A 20 -9.82 -6.30 -16.59
C GLU A 20 -11.31 -6.42 -16.23
N SER A 21 -11.66 -7.52 -15.58
CA SER A 21 -13.02 -7.68 -15.06
C SER A 21 -13.06 -8.64 -13.87
N GLU A 22 -13.76 -8.20 -12.83
CA GLU A 22 -14.08 -9.00 -11.65
C GLU A 22 -15.56 -9.34 -11.64
N ILE A 23 -15.88 -10.56 -11.21
CA ILE A 23 -17.25 -11.09 -11.22
C ILE A 23 -17.63 -11.48 -9.80
N SER A 24 -18.80 -11.05 -9.37
CA SER A 24 -19.48 -11.57 -8.17
C SER A 24 -20.73 -12.33 -8.59
N ILE A 25 -20.88 -13.52 -8.06
CA ILE A 25 -22.10 -14.33 -8.22
C ILE A 25 -22.74 -14.40 -6.84
N SER A 26 -23.88 -13.74 -6.69
CA SER A 26 -24.68 -13.76 -5.46
C SER A 26 -26.13 -14.03 -5.83
N THR A 27 -26.82 -14.84 -5.04
CA THR A 27 -28.25 -15.12 -5.24
C THR A 27 -29.06 -14.24 -4.31
N HIS A 28 -30.12 -13.61 -4.84
CA HIS A 28 -31.11 -12.84 -4.05
C HIS A 28 -30.54 -11.64 -3.27
N VAL A 29 -29.58 -10.91 -3.83
CA VAL A 29 -29.04 -9.70 -3.22
C VAL A 29 -29.28 -8.49 -4.12
N THR A 30 -29.63 -7.37 -3.48
CA THR A 30 -29.77 -6.07 -4.14
C THR A 30 -28.52 -5.21 -4.01
N ASP A 31 -27.59 -5.61 -3.11
CA ASP A 31 -26.31 -4.92 -2.86
C ASP A 31 -25.15 -5.86 -3.21
N HIS A 32 -24.42 -5.52 -4.26
CA HIS A 32 -23.28 -6.29 -4.74
C HIS A 32 -21.96 -5.62 -4.36
N LYS A 33 -21.06 -6.39 -3.73
CA LYS A 33 -19.72 -5.95 -3.35
C LYS A 33 -18.68 -6.70 -4.18
N ILE A 34 -17.93 -5.97 -4.99
CA ILE A 34 -16.86 -6.52 -5.81
C ILE A 34 -15.56 -5.83 -5.41
N LYS A 35 -14.57 -6.61 -4.97
CA LYS A 35 -13.24 -6.11 -4.65
C LYS A 35 -12.40 -6.12 -5.92
N LEU A 36 -11.89 -4.96 -6.33
CA LEU A 36 -10.85 -4.86 -7.35
C LEU A 36 -9.49 -5.02 -6.67
N SER A 37 -8.64 -5.87 -7.19
CA SER A 37 -7.32 -6.20 -6.63
C SER A 37 -6.21 -5.97 -7.65
N ASN A 38 -4.96 -5.99 -7.17
CA ASN A 38 -3.76 -5.81 -8.01
C ASN A 38 -3.72 -4.47 -8.77
N LEU A 39 -4.35 -3.44 -8.22
CA LEU A 39 -4.33 -2.11 -8.81
C LEU A 39 -2.98 -1.43 -8.57
N THR A 40 -2.55 -0.61 -9.52
CA THR A 40 -1.33 0.20 -9.39
C THR A 40 -1.61 1.39 -8.46
N PRO A 41 -0.78 1.65 -7.44
CA PRO A 41 -0.94 2.82 -6.56
C PRO A 41 -0.85 4.14 -7.32
N GLY A 42 -1.57 5.16 -6.84
CA GLY A 42 -1.58 6.51 -7.42
C GLY A 42 -2.14 6.59 -8.84
N THR A 43 -2.95 5.62 -9.25
CA THR A 43 -3.41 5.45 -10.63
C THR A 43 -4.92 5.65 -10.72
N THR A 44 -5.37 6.41 -11.73
CA THR A 44 -6.79 6.58 -12.01
C THR A 44 -7.30 5.44 -12.88
N TYR A 45 -8.39 4.83 -12.44
CA TYR A 45 -9.11 3.78 -13.15
C TYR A 45 -10.51 4.24 -13.50
N TYR A 46 -10.98 3.83 -14.66
CA TYR A 46 -12.35 3.98 -15.14
C TYR A 46 -13.03 2.64 -15.06
N TYR A 47 -14.25 2.60 -14.60
CA TYR A 47 -15.00 1.35 -14.49
C TYR A 47 -16.47 1.52 -14.79
N LEU A 48 -17.10 0.40 -15.16
CA LEU A 48 -18.55 0.26 -15.22
C LEU A 48 -18.96 -1.07 -14.61
N ALA A 49 -20.16 -1.08 -14.04
CA ALA A 49 -20.79 -2.27 -13.53
C ALA A 49 -21.83 -2.78 -14.51
N LYS A 50 -21.87 -4.10 -14.65
CA LYS A 50 -22.92 -4.83 -15.38
C LYS A 50 -23.59 -5.78 -14.43
N TRP A 51 -24.87 -5.94 -14.56
CA TRP A 51 -25.62 -6.95 -13.81
C TRP A 51 -26.59 -7.67 -14.72
N THR A 52 -26.90 -8.91 -14.37
CA THR A 52 -27.89 -9.74 -15.04
C THR A 52 -28.87 -10.26 -14.01
N ASP A 53 -30.16 -10.02 -14.23
CA ASP A 53 -31.20 -10.51 -13.34
C ASP A 53 -31.53 -12.00 -13.63
N GLU A 54 -32.48 -12.54 -12.87
CA GLU A 54 -32.94 -13.92 -12.97
C GLU A 54 -33.60 -14.26 -14.29
N ASP A 55 -34.19 -13.29 -14.98
CA ASP A 55 -34.84 -13.43 -16.27
C ASP A 55 -33.87 -13.29 -17.45
N GLY A 56 -32.60 -12.98 -17.17
CA GLY A 56 -31.53 -12.79 -18.14
C GLY A 56 -31.44 -11.37 -18.70
N ASN A 57 -32.17 -10.40 -18.12
CA ASN A 57 -32.05 -9.01 -18.51
C ASN A 57 -30.74 -8.43 -17.95
N THR A 58 -30.05 -7.65 -18.75
CA THR A 58 -28.79 -7.03 -18.37
C THR A 58 -28.93 -5.51 -18.25
N GLY A 59 -28.33 -4.95 -17.18
CA GLY A 59 -28.15 -3.52 -16.99
C GLY A 59 -26.67 -3.15 -16.96
N ILE A 60 -26.37 -1.91 -17.30
CA ILE A 60 -25.02 -1.34 -17.31
C ILE A 60 -25.10 0.02 -16.63
N SER A 61 -24.16 0.32 -15.72
CA SER A 61 -24.02 1.64 -15.12
C SER A 61 -23.39 2.65 -16.08
N ASP A 62 -23.51 3.93 -15.74
CA ASP A 62 -22.61 4.94 -16.28
C ASP A 62 -21.16 4.61 -15.91
N GLU A 63 -20.21 5.14 -16.70
CA GLU A 63 -18.81 5.06 -16.40
C GLU A 63 -18.48 5.96 -15.19
N ILE A 64 -17.72 5.43 -14.25
CA ILE A 64 -17.24 6.13 -13.07
C ILE A 64 -15.73 5.96 -13.00
N SER A 65 -15.02 6.93 -12.41
CA SER A 65 -13.59 6.84 -12.17
C SER A 65 -13.26 6.96 -10.68
N PHE A 66 -12.15 6.35 -10.29
CA PHE A 66 -11.53 6.52 -8.99
C PHE A 66 -10.01 6.51 -9.13
N THR A 67 -9.31 7.10 -8.15
CA THR A 67 -7.85 7.06 -8.11
C THR A 67 -7.43 6.27 -6.87
N THR A 68 -6.54 5.30 -7.06
CA THR A 68 -5.95 4.55 -5.96
C THR A 68 -5.06 5.45 -5.11
N ALA A 69 -4.91 5.14 -3.82
CA ALA A 69 -3.98 5.85 -2.95
C ALA A 69 -2.55 5.81 -3.51
N PRO A 70 -1.75 6.88 -3.36
CA PRO A 70 -0.36 6.85 -3.74
C PRO A 70 0.43 5.85 -2.88
N PRO A 71 1.60 5.37 -3.35
CA PRO A 71 2.41 4.43 -2.58
C PRO A 71 2.90 5.06 -1.28
N PRO A 72 3.21 4.24 -0.27
CA PRO A 72 3.86 4.70 0.94
C PRO A 72 5.18 5.41 0.67
N GLN A 73 5.47 6.45 1.44
CA GLN A 73 6.67 7.26 1.31
C GLN A 73 7.33 7.50 2.67
N VAL A 74 8.66 7.66 2.64
CA VAL A 74 9.47 8.14 3.76
C VAL A 74 10.07 9.48 3.36
N LYS A 75 10.02 10.45 4.27
CA LYS A 75 10.67 11.76 4.10
C LYS A 75 11.27 12.26 5.41
N ASP A 76 12.02 13.35 5.33
CA ASP A 76 12.59 14.06 6.48
C ASP A 76 13.43 13.17 7.40
N VAL A 77 14.18 12.22 6.82
CA VAL A 77 15.05 11.33 7.59
C VAL A 77 16.20 12.13 8.19
N ARG A 78 16.35 12.06 9.52
CA ARG A 78 17.39 12.78 10.27
C ARG A 78 17.91 11.92 11.42
N LEU A 79 19.20 12.01 11.65
CA LEU A 79 19.83 11.43 12.83
C LEU A 79 19.95 12.50 13.93
N SER A 80 19.78 12.09 15.18
CA SER A 80 19.98 12.91 16.37
C SER A 80 20.51 12.06 17.51
N ASN A 81 21.03 12.71 18.56
CA ASN A 81 21.57 12.04 19.73
C ASN A 81 22.54 10.90 19.39
N LEU A 82 23.58 11.22 18.58
CA LEU A 82 24.64 10.27 18.28
C LEU A 82 25.44 9.99 19.57
N GLY A 83 25.13 8.86 20.18
CA GLY A 83 25.84 8.35 21.35
C GLY A 83 27.01 7.44 20.97
N ILE A 84 27.68 6.87 21.94
CA ILE A 84 28.77 5.91 21.74
C ILE A 84 28.22 4.59 21.12
N SER A 85 27.04 4.18 21.55
CA SER A 85 26.43 2.90 21.16
C SER A 85 24.95 3.01 20.77
N SER A 86 24.48 4.24 20.52
CA SER A 86 23.09 4.47 20.09
C SER A 86 22.98 5.70 19.21
N VAL A 87 21.89 5.75 18.44
CA VAL A 87 21.49 6.88 17.62
C VAL A 87 19.96 6.94 17.54
N ILE A 88 19.42 8.14 17.48
CA ILE A 88 18.01 8.36 17.24
C ILE A 88 17.80 8.65 15.74
N VAL A 89 16.94 7.87 15.10
CA VAL A 89 16.47 8.07 13.72
C VAL A 89 15.10 8.72 13.78
N ASN A 90 14.97 9.91 13.23
CA ASN A 90 13.71 10.61 13.06
C ASN A 90 13.32 10.54 11.58
N PHE A 91 12.08 10.25 11.30
CA PHE A 91 11.56 10.19 9.93
C PHE A 91 10.05 10.39 9.90
N THR A 92 9.54 10.80 8.75
CA THR A 92 8.10 10.96 8.52
C THR A 92 7.63 9.95 7.48
N THR A 93 6.49 9.30 7.72
CA THR A 93 5.84 8.42 6.74
C THR A 93 4.53 9.02 6.27
N ILE A 94 4.16 8.67 5.04
CA ILE A 94 2.87 9.00 4.42
C ILE A 94 2.31 7.73 3.79
N ASN A 95 1.02 7.46 3.96
CA ASN A 95 0.30 6.30 3.41
C ASN A 95 0.89 4.93 3.79
N ALA A 96 1.64 4.85 4.88
CA ALA A 96 2.28 3.62 5.32
C ALA A 96 1.48 2.97 6.46
N SER A 97 1.31 1.66 6.40
CA SER A 97 0.74 0.89 7.51
C SER A 97 1.82 0.44 8.51
N ARG A 98 3.07 0.37 8.06
CA ARG A 98 4.23 -0.06 8.85
C ARG A 98 5.52 0.50 8.27
N GLY A 99 6.48 0.84 9.12
CA GLY A 99 7.84 1.18 8.77
C GLY A 99 8.84 0.17 9.35
N ARG A 100 9.92 -0.10 8.64
CA ARG A 100 10.99 -0.98 9.08
C ARG A 100 12.34 -0.35 8.78
N ILE A 101 13.19 -0.24 9.78
CA ILE A 101 14.57 0.21 9.63
C ILE A 101 15.48 -1.02 9.55
N TYR A 102 16.21 -1.15 8.46
CA TYR A 102 17.32 -2.08 8.31
C TYR A 102 18.61 -1.31 8.58
N TYR A 103 19.51 -1.87 9.37
CA TYR A 103 20.77 -1.22 9.69
C TYR A 103 21.92 -2.21 9.90
N GLY A 104 23.14 -1.78 9.70
CA GLY A 104 24.32 -2.63 9.89
C GLY A 104 25.61 -1.92 9.53
N SER A 105 26.76 -2.51 9.87
CA SER A 105 28.09 -2.02 9.49
C SER A 105 28.42 -2.23 8.00
N SER A 106 27.53 -2.85 7.27
CA SER A 106 27.59 -3.02 5.81
C SER A 106 26.18 -2.90 5.20
N THR A 107 26.11 -2.79 3.88
CA THR A 107 24.84 -2.71 3.13
C THR A 107 24.06 -4.02 3.10
N ASN A 108 24.59 -5.11 3.66
CA ASN A 108 23.85 -6.37 3.82
C ASN A 108 22.93 -6.36 5.05
N PHE A 109 23.03 -5.33 5.88
CA PHE A 109 22.29 -5.11 7.12
C PHE A 109 22.23 -6.37 8.02
N GLY A 110 22.34 -6.20 9.30
CA GLY A 110 22.26 -7.29 10.29
C GLY A 110 21.21 -7.01 11.38
N GLY A 111 20.82 -5.76 11.51
CA GLY A 111 19.81 -5.30 12.46
C GLY A 111 18.52 -4.91 11.75
N ILE A 112 17.41 -5.16 12.43
CA ILE A 112 16.07 -4.76 11.99
C ILE A 112 15.34 -4.16 13.18
N SER A 113 14.71 -3.01 12.98
CA SER A 113 13.79 -2.40 13.92
C SER A 113 12.50 -2.04 13.21
N GLU A 114 11.36 -2.28 13.81
CA GLU A 114 10.05 -2.15 13.19
C GLU A 114 9.14 -1.25 14.01
N ILE A 115 8.32 -0.45 13.34
CA ILE A 115 7.35 0.43 13.94
C ILE A 115 6.01 0.35 13.19
N ALA A 116 4.91 0.31 13.95
CA ALA A 116 3.58 0.54 13.38
C ALA A 116 3.45 2.02 12.99
N THR A 117 2.94 2.29 11.80
CA THR A 117 2.72 3.64 11.30
C THR A 117 1.23 3.89 11.06
N SER A 118 0.85 5.11 10.77
CA SER A 118 -0.50 5.48 10.35
C SER A 118 -0.50 5.94 8.88
N LYS A 119 -1.67 5.90 8.25
CA LYS A 119 -1.86 6.42 6.89
C LYS A 119 -1.61 7.92 6.79
N GLU A 120 -1.86 8.63 7.87
CA GLU A 120 -1.63 10.07 7.94
C GLU A 120 -0.13 10.37 7.95
N GLU A 121 0.24 11.55 7.50
CA GLU A 121 1.60 12.02 7.61
C GLU A 121 2.00 12.11 9.08
N THR A 122 2.90 11.25 9.54
CA THR A 122 3.29 11.14 10.93
C THR A 122 4.80 11.03 11.07
N THR A 123 5.36 11.83 11.98
CA THR A 123 6.79 11.78 12.32
C THR A 123 7.02 10.77 13.43
N TYR A 124 8.02 9.94 13.25
CA TYR A 124 8.45 8.90 14.18
C TYR A 124 9.86 9.17 14.67
N THR A 125 10.11 8.76 15.89
CA THR A 125 11.42 8.80 16.54
C THR A 125 11.75 7.39 17.01
N MET A 126 12.86 6.84 16.55
CA MET A 126 13.28 5.49 16.87
C MET A 126 14.73 5.47 17.31
N GLU A 127 15.01 4.86 18.46
CA GLU A 127 16.36 4.63 18.93
C GLU A 127 16.90 3.31 18.40
N LEU A 128 18.05 3.35 17.76
CA LEU A 128 18.89 2.18 17.49
C LEU A 128 19.96 2.13 18.55
N SER A 129 20.03 1.03 19.30
CA SER A 129 20.96 0.84 20.43
C SER A 129 21.83 -0.39 20.23
N GLN A 130 22.78 -0.61 21.14
CA GLN A 130 23.76 -1.70 21.08
C GLN A 130 24.64 -1.65 19.83
N LEU A 131 24.89 -0.44 19.32
CA LEU A 131 25.81 -0.22 18.23
C LEU A 131 27.27 -0.31 18.72
N SER A 132 28.18 -0.71 17.84
CA SER A 132 29.62 -0.67 18.14
C SER A 132 30.13 0.76 18.05
N ASP A 133 30.97 1.16 18.96
CA ASP A 133 31.62 2.47 18.97
C ASP A 133 32.53 2.67 17.74
N ALA A 134 32.76 3.91 17.39
CA ALA A 134 33.60 4.32 16.26
C ALA A 134 33.34 3.53 14.94
N THR A 135 32.12 3.04 14.75
CA THR A 135 31.75 2.20 13.62
C THR A 135 30.76 2.95 12.72
N LYS A 136 31.04 2.96 11.41
CA LYS A 136 30.11 3.47 10.42
C LYS A 136 28.98 2.47 10.21
N TYR A 137 27.73 2.96 10.22
CA TYR A 137 26.54 2.19 9.96
C TYR A 137 25.83 2.69 8.70
N TYR A 138 25.27 1.75 7.96
CA TYR A 138 24.36 1.98 6.86
C TYR A 138 22.97 1.63 7.34
N TYR A 139 21.96 2.37 6.87
CA TYR A 139 20.57 2.08 7.19
C TYR A 139 19.65 2.42 6.01
N LYS A 140 18.51 1.79 5.95
CA LYS A 140 17.40 2.16 5.07
C LYS A 140 16.08 1.99 5.79
N ILE A 141 15.09 2.77 5.40
CA ILE A 141 13.75 2.71 5.97
C ILE A 141 12.80 2.24 4.87
N ASN A 142 12.30 1.02 5.00
CA ASN A 142 11.27 0.49 4.11
C ASN A 142 9.89 0.75 4.72
N THR A 143 8.90 0.96 3.88
CA THR A 143 7.50 1.13 4.27
C THR A 143 6.65 0.04 3.65
N PHE A 144 5.50 -0.21 4.26
CA PHE A 144 4.55 -1.21 3.80
C PHE A 144 3.18 -0.56 3.62
N ASP A 145 2.46 -0.95 2.59
CA ASP A 145 1.05 -0.59 2.44
C ASP A 145 0.14 -1.46 3.31
N GLU A 146 -1.17 -1.25 3.22
CA GLU A 146 -2.16 -2.04 3.97
C GLU A 146 -2.26 -3.49 3.53
N GLU A 147 -1.86 -3.80 2.31
CA GLU A 147 -1.84 -5.16 1.77
C GLU A 147 -0.55 -5.89 2.14
N GLY A 148 0.40 -5.20 2.81
CA GLY A 148 1.68 -5.75 3.27
C GLY A 148 2.78 -5.75 2.21
N LYS A 149 2.57 -5.08 1.07
CA LYS A 149 3.61 -4.91 0.05
C LYS A 149 4.67 -3.95 0.55
N GLU A 150 5.93 -4.35 0.41
CA GLU A 150 7.09 -3.57 0.84
C GLU A 150 7.55 -2.61 -0.26
N TYR A 151 7.86 -1.38 0.16
CA TYR A 151 8.44 -0.32 -0.66
C TYR A 151 9.80 0.04 -0.08
N GLU A 152 10.85 -0.13 -0.87
CA GLU A 152 12.22 0.06 -0.43
C GLU A 152 12.61 1.54 -0.36
N GLY A 153 13.23 1.92 0.77
CA GLY A 153 13.86 3.22 0.92
C GLY A 153 15.29 3.25 0.39
N THR A 154 15.83 4.46 0.27
CA THR A 154 17.24 4.68 -0.11
C THR A 154 18.16 4.26 1.04
N ILE A 155 19.34 3.72 0.70
CA ILE A 155 20.40 3.44 1.68
C ILE A 155 21.07 4.75 2.07
N LEU A 156 21.18 4.99 3.36
CA LEU A 156 21.79 6.14 3.99
C LEU A 156 22.96 5.70 4.90
N ASP A 157 23.83 6.65 5.30
CA ASP A 157 24.97 6.41 6.18
C ASP A 157 25.30 7.62 7.09
#